data_edd6147ae278d1b2e6fcf2ecd83da333
#
_entry.id   edd6147ae278d1b2e6fcf2ecd83da333
#
_cell.length_a   1.000
_cell.length_b   1.000
_cell.length_c   1.000
_cell.angle_alpha   90.00
_cell.angle_beta   90.00
_cell.angle_gamma   90.00
#
_symmetry.space_group_name_H-M   'P 1'
#
loop_
_entity.id
_entity.type
_entity.pdbx_description
1 polymer ?
#
loop_
_entity_poly.entity_id
_entity_poly.type
_entity_poly.pdbx_seq_one_letter_code
_entity_poly.pdbx_strand_id
1 'polypeptide(L)'
;MEKQTILITRSLFPDLLEPLKRDYRLIIWDAPQPPKRSWIVKNLPNSDALITMLTDDIDDKTILLGANNKLKVISQLAVGFDNIAVSAATAHNIPVGNTPGVLTETTADFTWALLMALARQVVVSHNEVHHGTWRPWGPDVYAGADIHGATLGIIGFGRIGKAVARRALGFGMNILYYTPDKKTDSEFSGQVKYTPLKELLQQSDFVSLHAYLSPATRGMLGKTEFELMKSTAYLINTARGAMIDHQALFTALQADQLAGAGLDVFDPEPIPQDHPLLGLPNVIITPHIASASLNTRRMMAKMTIENTLAGLRGERLPYCVNPEVYGHLNN
;
A
#
# COMPACT_ATOMS: atom_id res chain seq x y z
N MET A 1 -4.18 -40.68 0.26
CA MET A 1 -5.05 -39.52 0.11
C MET A 1 -4.43 -38.59 -0.93
N GLU A 2 -5.24 -37.98 -1.77
CA GLU A 2 -4.74 -36.99 -2.73
C GLU A 2 -4.24 -35.76 -1.98
N LYS A 3 -3.08 -35.19 -2.40
CA LYS A 3 -2.54 -33.98 -1.77
C LYS A 3 -3.46 -32.80 -2.01
N GLN A 4 -3.70 -31.99 -0.97
CA GLN A 4 -4.39 -30.71 -1.13
C GLN A 4 -3.57 -29.77 -2.04
N THR A 5 -4.26 -28.96 -2.84
CA THR A 5 -3.64 -28.11 -3.85
C THR A 5 -3.66 -26.64 -3.42
N ILE A 6 -2.49 -25.98 -3.47
CA ILE A 6 -2.33 -24.56 -3.22
C ILE A 6 -2.08 -23.85 -4.57
N LEU A 7 -2.95 -22.93 -4.96
CA LEU A 7 -2.77 -22.05 -6.10
C LEU A 7 -2.04 -20.78 -5.64
N ILE A 8 -0.94 -20.43 -6.31
CA ILE A 8 -0.08 -19.30 -5.95
C ILE A 8 0.10 -18.40 -7.18
N THR A 9 -0.38 -17.18 -7.10
CA THR A 9 -0.43 -16.25 -8.24
C THR A 9 0.91 -15.59 -8.55
N ARG A 10 1.91 -15.74 -7.70
CA ARG A 10 3.33 -15.35 -7.89
C ARG A 10 4.20 -16.25 -7.06
N SER A 11 5.34 -16.64 -7.61
CA SER A 11 6.33 -17.41 -6.86
C SER A 11 6.77 -16.65 -5.59
N LEU A 12 6.87 -17.37 -4.49
CA LEU A 12 7.43 -16.89 -3.24
C LEU A 12 8.92 -17.25 -3.17
N PHE A 13 9.54 -17.04 -2.00
CA PHE A 13 10.93 -17.44 -1.76
C PHE A 13 11.07 -18.96 -1.86
N PRO A 14 12.03 -19.49 -2.66
CA PRO A 14 12.16 -20.93 -2.91
C PRO A 14 12.29 -21.77 -1.64
N ASP A 15 13.05 -21.32 -0.67
CA ASP A 15 13.26 -22.01 0.60
C ASP A 15 12.00 -22.08 1.49
N LEU A 16 11.03 -21.21 1.28
CA LEU A 16 9.72 -21.26 1.93
C LEU A 16 8.74 -22.19 1.18
N LEU A 17 8.92 -22.37 -0.14
CA LEU A 17 8.07 -23.23 -0.96
C LEU A 17 8.50 -24.70 -0.93
N GLU A 18 9.80 -25.00 -0.82
CA GLU A 18 10.31 -26.39 -0.83
C GLU A 18 9.68 -27.29 0.25
N PRO A 19 9.53 -26.85 1.53
CA PRO A 19 8.85 -27.66 2.53
C PRO A 19 7.38 -27.97 2.16
N LEU A 20 6.68 -27.01 1.51
CA LEU A 20 5.28 -27.18 1.14
C LEU A 20 5.09 -28.25 0.06
N LYS A 21 6.04 -28.42 -0.87
CA LYS A 21 5.96 -29.42 -1.96
C LYS A 21 5.91 -30.86 -1.45
N ARG A 22 6.40 -31.10 -0.21
CA ARG A 22 6.36 -32.44 0.40
C ARG A 22 4.92 -32.88 0.70
N ASP A 23 4.09 -31.97 1.21
CA ASP A 23 2.77 -32.28 1.75
C ASP A 23 1.62 -31.81 0.82
N TYR A 24 1.88 -30.82 -0.03
CA TYR A 24 0.90 -30.16 -0.89
C TYR A 24 1.28 -30.22 -2.36
N ARG A 25 0.28 -30.15 -3.23
CA ARG A 25 0.47 -29.87 -4.65
C ARG A 25 0.47 -28.36 -4.87
N LEU A 26 1.52 -27.81 -5.44
CA LEU A 26 1.61 -26.39 -5.73
C LEU A 26 1.34 -26.11 -7.22
N ILE A 27 0.44 -25.18 -7.51
CA ILE A 27 0.24 -24.61 -8.84
C ILE A 27 0.70 -23.16 -8.75
N ILE A 28 1.85 -22.86 -9.35
CA ILE A 28 2.51 -21.56 -9.19
C ILE A 28 2.54 -20.86 -10.55
N TRP A 29 2.14 -19.58 -10.57
CA TRP A 29 2.40 -18.71 -11.71
C TRP A 29 3.86 -18.24 -11.67
N ASP A 30 4.64 -18.70 -12.64
CA ASP A 30 6.09 -18.47 -12.71
C ASP A 30 6.46 -17.54 -13.88
N ALA A 31 5.83 -16.35 -13.93
CA ALA A 31 6.19 -15.31 -14.87
C ALA A 31 6.27 -13.96 -14.14
N PRO A 32 7.11 -13.01 -14.64
CA PRO A 32 7.25 -11.69 -14.02
C PRO A 32 5.96 -10.88 -13.97
N GLN A 33 5.15 -10.99 -15.03
CA GLN A 33 3.86 -10.30 -15.13
C GLN A 33 2.76 -11.00 -14.30
N PRO A 34 1.75 -10.27 -13.80
CA PRO A 34 0.58 -10.85 -13.16
C PRO A 34 -0.10 -11.92 -14.04
N PRO A 35 -0.64 -13.02 -13.45
CA PRO A 35 -1.47 -13.94 -14.20
C PRO A 35 -2.68 -13.22 -14.74
N LYS A 36 -3.07 -13.54 -15.97
CA LYS A 36 -4.37 -13.13 -16.45
C LYS A 36 -5.45 -13.77 -15.57
N ARG A 37 -6.55 -13.07 -15.34
CA ARG A 37 -7.70 -13.60 -14.58
C ARG A 37 -8.14 -14.99 -15.08
N SER A 38 -8.09 -15.23 -16.40
CA SER A 38 -8.43 -16.51 -16.99
C SER A 38 -7.58 -17.68 -16.47
N TRP A 39 -6.31 -17.44 -16.09
CA TRP A 39 -5.46 -18.46 -15.50
C TRP A 39 -5.89 -18.80 -14.07
N ILE A 40 -6.24 -17.79 -13.26
CA ILE A 40 -6.77 -17.98 -11.90
C ILE A 40 -8.07 -18.80 -11.99
N VAL A 41 -9.02 -18.35 -12.79
CA VAL A 41 -10.33 -19.01 -13.00
C VAL A 41 -10.18 -20.46 -13.47
N LYS A 42 -9.21 -20.75 -14.35
CA LYS A 42 -8.94 -22.12 -14.85
C LYS A 42 -8.45 -23.07 -13.75
N ASN A 43 -7.60 -22.58 -12.84
CA ASN A 43 -6.93 -23.44 -11.86
C ASN A 43 -7.65 -23.49 -10.49
N LEU A 44 -8.43 -22.46 -10.17
CA LEU A 44 -9.09 -22.31 -8.87
C LEU A 44 -10.04 -23.47 -8.51
N PRO A 45 -10.87 -24.04 -9.44
CA PRO A 45 -11.76 -25.17 -9.12
C PRO A 45 -11.05 -26.41 -8.56
N ASN A 46 -9.78 -26.59 -8.91
CA ASN A 46 -8.98 -27.73 -8.45
C ASN A 46 -8.06 -27.39 -7.26
N SER A 47 -8.26 -26.24 -6.62
CA SER A 47 -7.39 -25.72 -5.58
C SER A 47 -8.12 -25.61 -4.24
N ASP A 48 -7.47 -26.13 -3.18
CA ASP A 48 -7.99 -26.06 -1.81
C ASP A 48 -7.63 -24.73 -1.13
N ALA A 49 -6.58 -24.04 -1.58
CA ALA A 49 -6.16 -22.73 -1.10
C ALA A 49 -5.72 -21.82 -2.23
N LEU A 50 -5.88 -20.50 -2.05
CA LEU A 50 -5.39 -19.45 -2.93
C LEU A 50 -4.45 -18.53 -2.17
N ILE A 51 -3.19 -18.42 -2.62
CA ILE A 51 -2.27 -17.34 -2.23
C ILE A 51 -2.29 -16.29 -3.35
N THR A 52 -2.67 -15.07 -3.02
CA THR A 52 -2.92 -13.98 -3.98
C THR A 52 -2.11 -12.73 -3.64
N MET A 53 -1.94 -11.85 -4.63
CA MET A 53 -1.19 -10.60 -4.53
C MET A 53 -2.11 -9.38 -4.74
N LEU A 54 -1.61 -8.19 -4.46
CA LEU A 54 -2.34 -6.92 -4.60
C LEU A 54 -2.91 -6.66 -6.01
N THR A 55 -2.23 -7.19 -7.03
CA THR A 55 -2.58 -7.00 -8.44
C THR A 55 -3.60 -8.00 -8.98
N ASP A 56 -4.02 -8.96 -8.15
CA ASP A 56 -4.96 -9.99 -8.57
C ASP A 56 -6.39 -9.57 -8.23
N ASP A 57 -7.27 -9.54 -9.20
CA ASP A 57 -8.70 -9.24 -9.00
C ASP A 57 -9.46 -10.51 -8.57
N ILE A 58 -9.77 -10.59 -7.29
CA ILE A 58 -10.50 -11.71 -6.66
C ILE A 58 -11.93 -11.25 -6.34
N ASP A 59 -12.70 -11.05 -7.40
CA ASP A 59 -14.09 -10.59 -7.34
C ASP A 59 -15.08 -11.65 -6.84
N ASP A 60 -16.35 -11.25 -6.69
CA ASP A 60 -17.44 -12.12 -6.24
C ASP A 60 -17.57 -13.39 -7.09
N LYS A 61 -17.40 -13.28 -8.41
CA LYS A 61 -17.50 -14.43 -9.34
C LYS A 61 -16.37 -15.43 -9.15
N THR A 62 -15.16 -14.91 -8.91
CA THR A 62 -13.97 -15.73 -8.61
C THR A 62 -14.14 -16.47 -7.30
N ILE A 63 -14.65 -15.80 -6.25
CA ILE A 63 -14.92 -16.40 -4.96
C ILE A 63 -16.02 -17.47 -5.08
N LEU A 64 -17.13 -17.17 -5.73
CA LEU A 64 -18.22 -18.14 -5.96
C LEU A 64 -17.74 -19.39 -6.70
N LEU A 65 -16.87 -19.22 -7.71
CA LEU A 65 -16.26 -20.33 -8.41
C LEU A 65 -15.42 -21.22 -7.47
N GLY A 66 -14.63 -20.61 -6.60
CA GLY A 66 -13.84 -21.34 -5.60
C GLY A 66 -14.72 -22.05 -4.57
N ALA A 67 -15.72 -21.38 -4.04
CA ALA A 67 -16.66 -21.87 -3.02
C ALA A 67 -17.48 -23.09 -3.52
N ASN A 68 -17.92 -23.05 -4.76
CA ASN A 68 -18.66 -24.17 -5.38
C ASN A 68 -17.78 -25.39 -5.68
N ASN A 69 -16.49 -25.34 -5.38
CA ASN A 69 -15.52 -26.41 -5.62
C ASN A 69 -14.78 -26.78 -4.33
N LYS A 70 -13.47 -26.52 -4.27
CA LYS A 70 -12.60 -27.01 -3.18
C LYS A 70 -12.02 -25.92 -2.27
N LEU A 71 -12.21 -24.64 -2.61
CA LEU A 71 -11.52 -23.54 -1.93
C LEU A 71 -11.93 -23.42 -0.46
N LYS A 72 -10.95 -23.50 0.43
CA LYS A 72 -11.10 -23.44 1.89
C LYS A 72 -10.55 -22.16 2.50
N VAL A 73 -9.60 -21.50 1.83
CA VAL A 73 -8.90 -20.34 2.36
C VAL A 73 -8.32 -19.47 1.25
N ILE A 74 -8.35 -18.16 1.45
CA ILE A 74 -7.63 -17.17 0.64
C ILE A 74 -6.62 -16.48 1.54
N SER A 75 -5.35 -16.38 1.11
CA SER A 75 -4.29 -15.71 1.84
C SER A 75 -3.65 -14.64 0.96
N GLN A 76 -3.79 -13.38 1.36
CA GLN A 76 -3.24 -12.20 0.68
C GLN A 76 -1.81 -11.92 1.14
N LEU A 77 -0.85 -11.78 0.23
CA LEU A 77 0.51 -11.34 0.52
C LEU A 77 0.59 -9.80 0.62
N ALA A 78 -0.24 -9.23 1.45
CA ALA A 78 -0.29 -7.79 1.70
C ALA A 78 -1.07 -7.47 2.98
N VAL A 79 -1.01 -6.22 3.44
CA VAL A 79 -1.91 -5.69 4.47
C VAL A 79 -3.26 -5.32 3.87
N GLY A 80 -3.26 -4.62 2.72
CA GLY A 80 -4.47 -4.25 2.02
C GLY A 80 -5.11 -5.45 1.33
N PHE A 81 -6.43 -5.45 1.24
CA PHE A 81 -7.23 -6.54 0.66
C PHE A 81 -8.42 -6.00 -0.17
N ASP A 82 -8.30 -4.77 -0.61
CA ASP A 82 -9.31 -4.07 -1.43
C ASP A 82 -9.52 -4.70 -2.82
N ASN A 83 -8.61 -5.56 -3.26
CA ASN A 83 -8.69 -6.39 -4.45
C ASN A 83 -9.41 -7.74 -4.24
N ILE A 84 -9.89 -8.03 -3.02
CA ILE A 84 -10.62 -9.26 -2.67
C ILE A 84 -12.04 -8.89 -2.25
N ALA A 85 -13.05 -9.51 -2.83
CA ALA A 85 -14.45 -9.38 -2.43
C ALA A 85 -14.72 -10.12 -1.10
N VAL A 86 -14.22 -9.55 0.01
CA VAL A 86 -14.25 -10.19 1.34
C VAL A 86 -15.66 -10.53 1.79
N SER A 87 -16.67 -9.69 1.48
CA SER A 87 -18.07 -9.96 1.80
C SER A 87 -18.59 -11.25 1.15
N ALA A 88 -18.20 -11.50 -0.11
CA ALA A 88 -18.54 -12.75 -0.81
C ALA A 88 -17.82 -13.95 -0.18
N ALA A 89 -16.54 -13.81 0.19
CA ALA A 89 -15.80 -14.87 0.88
C ALA A 89 -16.49 -15.22 2.22
N THR A 90 -16.90 -14.21 2.97
CA THR A 90 -17.63 -14.38 4.24
C THR A 90 -18.96 -15.10 4.05
N ALA A 91 -19.76 -14.71 3.06
CA ALA A 91 -21.03 -15.34 2.73
C ALA A 91 -20.90 -16.85 2.38
N HIS A 92 -19.71 -17.24 1.90
CA HIS A 92 -19.39 -18.64 1.56
C HIS A 92 -18.52 -19.34 2.62
N ASN A 93 -18.35 -18.76 3.81
CA ASN A 93 -17.54 -19.29 4.92
C ASN A 93 -16.07 -19.55 4.52
N ILE A 94 -15.52 -18.74 3.62
CA ILE A 94 -14.11 -18.80 3.23
C ILE A 94 -13.34 -17.75 4.03
N PRO A 95 -12.44 -18.16 4.95
CA PRO A 95 -11.59 -17.22 5.66
C PRO A 95 -10.57 -16.57 4.72
N VAL A 96 -10.38 -15.27 4.91
CA VAL A 96 -9.40 -14.44 4.20
C VAL A 96 -8.34 -13.99 5.18
N GLY A 97 -7.07 -14.32 4.88
CA GLY A 97 -5.91 -13.89 5.66
C GLY A 97 -5.13 -12.77 4.97
N ASN A 98 -4.49 -11.91 5.76
CA ASN A 98 -3.58 -10.87 5.29
C ASN A 98 -2.30 -10.82 6.15
N THR A 99 -1.43 -9.80 5.97
CA THR A 99 -0.13 -9.72 6.67
C THR A 99 0.00 -8.41 7.49
N PRO A 100 -0.81 -8.22 8.54
CA PRO A 100 -0.82 -6.97 9.30
C PRO A 100 0.43 -6.80 10.18
N GLY A 101 0.86 -5.54 10.35
CA GLY A 101 1.91 -5.17 11.30
C GLY A 101 3.33 -5.30 10.76
N VAL A 102 3.66 -6.38 10.08
CA VAL A 102 5.03 -6.74 9.66
C VAL A 102 5.69 -5.69 8.75
N LEU A 103 4.92 -5.01 7.92
CA LEU A 103 5.43 -4.01 6.97
C LEU A 103 5.32 -2.56 7.47
N THR A 104 4.83 -2.34 8.68
CA THR A 104 4.55 -1.00 9.21
C THR A 104 5.78 -0.10 9.19
N GLU A 105 6.88 -0.57 9.77
CA GLU A 105 8.10 0.22 9.87
C GLU A 105 8.77 0.42 8.51
N THR A 106 8.83 -0.64 7.67
CA THR A 106 9.41 -0.55 6.33
C THR A 106 8.65 0.42 5.42
N THR A 107 7.33 0.42 5.49
CA THR A 107 6.51 1.38 4.71
C THR A 107 6.72 2.80 5.23
N ALA A 108 6.84 2.99 6.55
CA ALA A 108 7.14 4.30 7.12
C ALA A 108 8.54 4.80 6.72
N ASP A 109 9.56 3.92 6.74
CA ASP A 109 10.92 4.24 6.26
C ASP A 109 10.91 4.68 4.80
N PHE A 110 10.18 3.94 3.95
CA PHE A 110 10.08 4.27 2.53
C PHE A 110 9.33 5.58 2.29
N THR A 111 8.25 5.84 3.03
CA THR A 111 7.53 7.13 2.99
C THR A 111 8.50 8.28 3.27
N TRP A 112 9.37 8.14 4.26
CA TRP A 112 10.38 9.13 4.59
C TRP A 112 11.47 9.25 3.52
N ALA A 113 11.93 8.12 2.95
CA ALA A 113 12.88 8.14 1.85
C ALA A 113 12.33 8.92 0.64
N LEU A 114 11.05 8.69 0.30
CA LEU A 114 10.37 9.37 -0.80
C LEU A 114 10.17 10.87 -0.51
N LEU A 115 9.71 11.21 0.70
CA LEU A 115 9.55 12.59 1.16
C LEU A 115 10.88 13.34 1.10
N MET A 116 11.95 12.78 1.65
CA MET A 116 13.27 13.42 1.69
C MET A 116 13.88 13.56 0.28
N ALA A 117 13.75 12.53 -0.55
CA ALA A 117 14.24 12.56 -1.92
C ALA A 117 13.55 13.65 -2.75
N LEU A 118 12.25 13.81 -2.55
CA LEU A 118 11.43 14.82 -3.21
C LEU A 118 11.78 16.23 -2.71
N ALA A 119 11.71 16.46 -1.40
CA ALA A 119 11.95 17.77 -0.78
C ALA A 119 13.37 18.30 -1.06
N ARG A 120 14.36 17.42 -1.18
CA ARG A 120 15.78 17.78 -1.37
C ARG A 120 16.27 17.55 -2.80
N GLN A 121 15.36 17.36 -3.77
CA GLN A 121 15.62 17.20 -5.19
C GLN A 121 16.67 16.11 -5.53
N VAL A 122 16.76 15.05 -4.72
CA VAL A 122 17.80 14.01 -4.83
C VAL A 122 17.76 13.31 -6.19
N VAL A 123 16.57 12.94 -6.67
CA VAL A 123 16.43 12.23 -7.94
C VAL A 123 16.75 13.14 -9.12
N VAL A 124 16.28 14.38 -9.11
CA VAL A 124 16.53 15.36 -10.17
C VAL A 124 18.01 15.65 -10.28
N SER A 125 18.68 16.01 -9.18
CA SER A 125 20.11 16.32 -9.17
C SER A 125 20.96 15.13 -9.55
N HIS A 126 20.60 13.91 -9.09
CA HIS A 126 21.27 12.66 -9.50
C HIS A 126 21.21 12.47 -11.01
N ASN A 127 20.02 12.62 -11.60
CA ASN A 127 19.84 12.45 -13.04
C ASN A 127 20.62 13.49 -13.85
N GLU A 128 20.64 14.76 -13.43
CA GLU A 128 21.41 15.80 -14.11
C GLU A 128 22.92 15.49 -14.11
N VAL A 129 23.45 15.00 -13.00
CA VAL A 129 24.86 14.58 -12.94
C VAL A 129 25.13 13.45 -13.95
N HIS A 130 24.27 12.42 -13.97
CA HIS A 130 24.44 11.28 -14.89
C HIS A 130 24.25 11.64 -16.37
N HIS A 131 23.44 12.65 -16.68
CA HIS A 131 23.28 13.17 -18.05
C HIS A 131 24.34 14.21 -18.45
N GLY A 132 25.32 14.51 -17.57
CA GLY A 132 26.36 15.49 -17.85
C GLY A 132 25.89 16.96 -17.84
N THR A 133 24.76 17.23 -17.23
CA THR A 133 24.13 18.56 -17.13
C THR A 133 24.29 19.17 -15.74
N TRP A 134 25.28 18.72 -14.96
CA TRP A 134 25.56 19.24 -13.64
C TRP A 134 25.78 20.76 -13.67
N ARG A 135 24.90 21.52 -13.02
CA ARG A 135 25.01 22.96 -12.87
C ARG A 135 25.98 23.27 -11.73
N PRO A 136 26.95 24.21 -11.92
CA PRO A 136 27.87 24.65 -10.88
C PRO A 136 27.10 25.14 -9.63
N TRP A 137 27.76 25.04 -8.47
CA TRP A 137 27.16 25.49 -7.20
C TRP A 137 26.70 26.97 -7.28
N GLY A 138 25.49 27.22 -6.81
CA GLY A 138 24.87 28.52 -6.67
C GLY A 138 23.87 28.49 -5.50
N PRO A 139 23.53 29.62 -4.91
CA PRO A 139 22.69 29.67 -3.70
C PRO A 139 21.25 29.14 -3.91
N ASP A 140 20.77 29.13 -5.13
CA ASP A 140 19.43 28.66 -5.55
C ASP A 140 19.48 27.37 -6.38
N VAL A 141 20.67 26.90 -6.76
CA VAL A 141 20.85 25.71 -7.58
C VAL A 141 20.54 24.46 -6.75
N TYR A 142 19.57 23.65 -7.19
CA TYR A 142 19.05 22.49 -6.47
C TYR A 142 18.53 22.80 -5.05
N ALA A 143 18.19 24.07 -4.78
CA ALA A 143 17.59 24.44 -3.51
C ALA A 143 16.21 23.78 -3.37
N GLY A 144 16.01 23.01 -2.31
CA GLY A 144 14.77 22.33 -2.00
C GLY A 144 14.11 22.87 -0.73
N ALA A 145 13.11 22.17 -0.22
CA ALA A 145 12.40 22.55 0.99
C ALA A 145 13.09 22.04 2.26
N ASP A 146 12.96 22.79 3.35
CA ASP A 146 13.34 22.36 4.68
C ASP A 146 12.31 21.37 5.23
N ILE A 147 12.81 20.31 5.86
CA ILE A 147 11.99 19.28 6.51
C ILE A 147 11.92 19.56 8.03
N HIS A 148 13.06 19.97 8.61
CA HIS A 148 13.12 20.31 10.02
C HIS A 148 12.18 21.47 10.35
N GLY A 149 11.35 21.28 11.38
CA GLY A 149 10.40 22.29 11.83
C GLY A 149 9.17 22.53 10.95
N ALA A 150 9.10 21.87 9.77
CA ALA A 150 7.94 21.98 8.88
C ALA A 150 6.69 21.28 9.45
N THR A 151 5.55 21.49 8.83
CA THR A 151 4.28 20.86 9.21
C THR A 151 3.99 19.64 8.35
N LEU A 152 3.83 18.48 8.97
CA LEU A 152 3.42 17.23 8.33
C LEU A 152 1.95 16.94 8.61
N GLY A 153 1.12 16.88 7.57
CA GLY A 153 -0.26 16.42 7.60
C GLY A 153 -0.36 14.95 7.25
N ILE A 154 -0.88 14.14 8.15
CA ILE A 154 -1.04 12.69 7.99
C ILE A 154 -2.51 12.36 7.80
N ILE A 155 -2.87 11.83 6.63
CA ILE A 155 -4.23 11.38 6.32
C ILE A 155 -4.28 9.86 6.54
N GLY A 156 -4.99 9.43 7.60
CA GLY A 156 -4.99 8.05 8.09
C GLY A 156 -3.97 7.84 9.22
N PHE A 157 -4.46 7.81 10.47
CA PHE A 157 -3.62 7.69 11.66
C PHE A 157 -3.67 6.28 12.27
N GLY A 158 -3.49 5.28 11.38
CA GLY A 158 -3.32 3.87 11.74
C GLY A 158 -1.86 3.52 12.08
N ARG A 159 -1.52 2.22 12.04
CA ARG A 159 -0.16 1.74 12.37
C ARG A 159 0.94 2.46 11.57
N ILE A 160 0.76 2.58 10.24
CA ILE A 160 1.76 3.22 9.36
C ILE A 160 1.81 4.73 9.60
N GLY A 161 0.66 5.42 9.64
CA GLY A 161 0.62 6.86 9.91
C GLY A 161 1.28 7.24 11.24
N LYS A 162 1.08 6.43 12.29
CA LYS A 162 1.77 6.59 13.58
C LYS A 162 3.27 6.35 13.47
N ALA A 163 3.72 5.33 12.72
CA ALA A 163 5.14 5.08 12.52
C ALA A 163 5.82 6.21 11.73
N VAL A 164 5.12 6.83 10.78
CA VAL A 164 5.57 8.05 10.08
C VAL A 164 5.64 9.23 11.05
N ALA A 165 4.63 9.42 11.90
CA ALA A 165 4.61 10.48 12.92
C ALA A 165 5.77 10.37 13.92
N ARG A 166 6.11 9.16 14.40
CA ARG A 166 7.26 8.95 15.28
C ARG A 166 8.57 9.45 14.67
N ARG A 167 8.77 9.24 13.37
CA ARG A 167 9.95 9.74 12.66
C ARG A 167 9.92 11.26 12.51
N ALA A 168 8.74 11.85 12.28
CA ALA A 168 8.57 13.30 12.20
C ALA A 168 8.99 14.03 13.47
N LEU A 169 8.78 13.43 14.63
CA LEU A 169 9.25 13.99 15.91
C LEU A 169 10.77 14.17 15.93
N GLY A 170 11.54 13.25 15.35
CA GLY A 170 12.99 13.35 15.22
C GLY A 170 13.47 14.53 14.37
N PHE A 171 12.62 15.02 13.46
CA PHE A 171 12.87 16.22 12.65
C PHE A 171 12.28 17.49 13.27
N GLY A 172 11.73 17.43 14.48
CA GLY A 172 11.10 18.58 15.14
C GLY A 172 9.91 19.15 14.39
N MET A 173 9.21 18.33 13.59
CA MET A 173 8.07 18.76 12.78
C MET A 173 6.81 19.00 13.63
N ASN A 174 5.95 19.91 13.17
CA ASN A 174 4.58 20.02 13.65
C ASN A 174 3.74 18.92 12.98
N ILE A 175 3.04 18.08 13.76
CA ILE A 175 2.33 16.93 13.23
C ILE A 175 0.82 17.13 13.36
N LEU A 176 0.15 17.21 12.22
CA LEU A 176 -1.31 17.22 12.08
C LEU A 176 -1.76 15.86 11.59
N TYR A 177 -2.88 15.35 12.08
CA TYR A 177 -3.45 14.13 11.51
C TYR A 177 -4.97 14.24 11.34
N TYR A 178 -5.45 13.51 10.34
CA TYR A 178 -6.86 13.34 10.05
C TYR A 178 -7.22 11.85 9.99
N THR A 179 -8.34 11.50 10.59
CA THR A 179 -9.02 10.21 10.44
C THR A 179 -10.52 10.46 10.64
N PRO A 180 -11.43 9.73 9.93
CA PRO A 180 -12.87 9.93 10.07
C PRO A 180 -13.36 9.89 11.51
N ASP A 181 -12.87 8.93 12.27
CA ASP A 181 -13.16 8.82 13.71
C ASP A 181 -12.04 9.50 14.50
N LYS A 182 -12.34 10.64 15.10
CA LYS A 182 -11.41 11.32 16.00
C LYS A 182 -11.00 10.38 17.13
N LYS A 183 -9.76 9.90 17.11
CA LYS A 183 -9.19 9.07 18.18
C LYS A 183 -8.14 9.89 18.93
N THR A 184 -8.33 10.06 20.23
CA THR A 184 -7.26 10.54 21.12
C THR A 184 -6.18 9.46 21.17
N ASP A 185 -4.95 9.82 20.83
CA ASP A 185 -3.83 8.89 20.88
C ASP A 185 -2.92 9.24 22.07
N SER A 186 -2.89 8.35 23.05
CA SER A 186 -2.05 8.51 24.26
C SER A 186 -0.56 8.29 23.98
N GLU A 187 -0.21 7.63 22.87
CA GLU A 187 1.17 7.32 22.50
C GLU A 187 2.02 8.59 22.32
N PHE A 188 1.43 9.65 21.77
CA PHE A 188 2.16 10.87 21.39
C PHE A 188 2.09 11.99 22.43
N SER A 189 1.41 11.79 23.56
CA SER A 189 1.39 12.75 24.70
C SER A 189 1.15 14.22 24.28
N GLY A 190 0.27 14.45 23.31
CA GLY A 190 -0.06 15.79 22.81
C GLY A 190 0.90 16.36 21.73
N GLN A 191 1.90 15.62 21.31
CA GLN A 191 2.84 16.02 20.25
C GLN A 191 2.24 15.96 18.82
N VAL A 192 1.05 15.37 18.68
CA VAL A 192 0.29 15.32 17.43
C VAL A 192 -1.09 15.93 17.62
N LYS A 193 -1.60 16.63 16.63
CA LYS A 193 -2.88 17.34 16.70
C LYS A 193 -3.87 16.79 15.68
N TYR A 194 -5.03 16.30 16.15
CA TYR A 194 -6.15 16.04 15.25
C TYR A 194 -6.60 17.33 14.59
N THR A 195 -6.78 17.30 13.28
CA THR A 195 -7.15 18.47 12.49
C THR A 195 -8.12 18.03 11.39
N PRO A 196 -9.26 18.72 11.18
CA PRO A 196 -10.14 18.45 10.05
C PRO A 196 -9.38 18.48 8.72
N LEU A 197 -9.80 17.66 7.74
CA LEU A 197 -9.08 17.49 6.47
C LEU A 197 -8.77 18.84 5.79
N LYS A 198 -9.76 19.71 5.67
CA LYS A 198 -9.59 21.04 5.05
C LYS A 198 -8.47 21.85 5.71
N GLU A 199 -8.49 21.94 7.03
CA GLU A 199 -7.49 22.71 7.79
C GLU A 199 -6.11 22.05 7.74
N LEU A 200 -6.06 20.71 7.75
CA LEU A 200 -4.82 19.96 7.58
C LEU A 200 -4.16 20.28 6.25
N LEU A 201 -4.91 20.25 5.15
CA LEU A 201 -4.40 20.58 3.81
C LEU A 201 -3.85 22.00 3.74
N GLN A 202 -4.56 22.98 4.34
CA GLN A 202 -4.15 24.38 4.34
C GLN A 202 -2.89 24.66 5.14
N GLN A 203 -2.63 23.89 6.21
CA GLN A 203 -1.53 24.16 7.13
C GLN A 203 -0.26 23.37 6.83
N SER A 204 -0.37 22.26 6.10
CA SER A 204 0.73 21.31 5.90
C SER A 204 1.70 21.76 4.80
N ASP A 205 3.00 21.56 5.06
CA ASP A 205 4.07 21.67 4.08
C ASP A 205 4.30 20.31 3.37
N PHE A 206 3.99 19.24 4.08
CA PHE A 206 4.00 17.87 3.55
C PHE A 206 2.68 17.19 3.91
N VAL A 207 2.03 16.55 2.93
CA VAL A 207 0.82 15.75 3.14
C VAL A 207 1.12 14.30 2.79
N SER A 208 0.88 13.38 3.71
CA SER A 208 1.16 11.95 3.51
C SER A 208 -0.07 11.09 3.76
N LEU A 209 -0.38 10.20 2.78
CA LEU A 209 -1.56 9.33 2.83
C LEU A 209 -1.21 7.95 3.40
N HIS A 210 -1.97 7.54 4.42
CA HIS A 210 -1.86 6.26 5.11
C HIS A 210 -3.22 5.67 5.48
N ALA A 211 -4.30 6.15 4.86
CA ALA A 211 -5.65 5.60 5.03
C ALA A 211 -5.81 4.30 4.21
N TYR A 212 -6.81 3.50 4.54
CA TYR A 212 -7.22 2.37 3.71
C TYR A 212 -8.18 2.85 2.60
N LEU A 213 -8.22 2.12 1.48
CA LEU A 213 -9.15 2.42 0.40
C LEU A 213 -10.56 1.94 0.76
N SER A 214 -11.51 2.86 0.66
CA SER A 214 -12.93 2.62 0.89
C SER A 214 -13.75 3.53 -0.05
N PRO A 215 -15.06 3.36 -0.16
CA PRO A 215 -15.90 4.31 -0.90
C PRO A 215 -15.73 5.77 -0.45
N ALA A 216 -15.46 6.00 0.85
CA ALA A 216 -15.27 7.34 1.42
C ALA A 216 -13.88 7.95 1.14
N THR A 217 -12.87 7.12 0.84
CA THR A 217 -11.50 7.58 0.59
C THR A 217 -11.10 7.50 -0.88
N ARG A 218 -11.90 6.87 -1.73
CA ARG A 218 -11.69 6.84 -3.18
C ARG A 218 -11.86 8.25 -3.75
N GLY A 219 -10.84 8.76 -4.45
CA GLY A 219 -10.82 10.09 -5.02
C GLY A 219 -10.92 11.22 -4.00
N MET A 220 -10.53 10.97 -2.74
CA MET A 220 -10.66 11.94 -1.66
C MET A 220 -9.77 13.19 -1.82
N LEU A 221 -8.71 13.09 -2.63
CA LEU A 221 -7.90 14.22 -3.03
C LEU A 221 -8.11 14.48 -4.52
N GLY A 222 -8.91 15.48 -4.82
CA GLY A 222 -9.18 15.98 -6.15
C GLY A 222 -8.82 17.46 -6.29
N LYS A 223 -9.37 18.10 -7.31
CA LYS A 223 -9.11 19.52 -7.63
C LYS A 223 -9.33 20.43 -6.42
N THR A 224 -10.46 20.29 -5.73
CA THR A 224 -10.82 21.13 -4.58
C THR A 224 -9.80 20.99 -3.44
N GLU A 225 -9.33 19.78 -3.17
CA GLU A 225 -8.38 19.50 -2.11
C GLU A 225 -6.99 20.05 -2.47
N PHE A 226 -6.56 19.95 -3.73
CA PHE A 226 -5.31 20.54 -4.19
C PHE A 226 -5.34 22.08 -4.14
N GLU A 227 -6.46 22.72 -4.44
CA GLU A 227 -6.65 24.17 -4.29
C GLU A 227 -6.55 24.67 -2.83
N LEU A 228 -6.74 23.77 -1.84
CA LEU A 228 -6.58 24.09 -0.43
C LEU A 228 -5.13 23.98 0.05
N MET A 229 -4.28 23.23 -0.66
CA MET A 229 -2.90 23.03 -0.27
C MET A 229 -2.05 24.27 -0.54
N LYS A 230 -0.94 24.40 0.17
CA LYS A 230 0.05 25.44 -0.13
C LYS A 230 0.72 25.14 -1.47
N SER A 231 1.02 26.17 -2.26
CA SER A 231 1.79 26.01 -3.51
C SER A 231 3.22 25.45 -3.28
N THR A 232 3.73 25.59 -2.06
CA THR A 232 5.00 25.03 -1.62
C THR A 232 4.88 23.61 -1.04
N ALA A 233 3.66 23.05 -0.95
CA ALA A 233 3.43 21.77 -0.32
C ALA A 233 3.79 20.59 -1.22
N TYR A 234 4.19 19.49 -0.58
CA TYR A 234 4.49 18.20 -1.22
C TYR A 234 3.46 17.15 -0.80
N LEU A 235 3.06 16.31 -1.76
CA LEU A 235 2.15 15.18 -1.54
C LEU A 235 2.91 13.85 -1.59
N ILE A 236 2.73 12.99 -0.60
CA ILE A 236 3.31 11.64 -0.56
C ILE A 236 2.19 10.59 -0.49
N ASN A 237 2.19 9.63 -1.41
CA ASN A 237 1.23 8.53 -1.38
C ASN A 237 1.93 7.17 -1.45
N THR A 238 1.92 6.46 -0.33
CA THR A 238 2.35 5.06 -0.19
C THR A 238 1.19 4.16 0.25
N ALA A 239 -0.07 4.64 0.11
CA ALA A 239 -1.28 3.93 0.50
C ALA A 239 -1.97 3.26 -0.69
N ARG A 240 -2.79 4.02 -1.45
CA ARG A 240 -3.47 3.55 -2.66
C ARG A 240 -3.60 4.67 -3.70
N GLY A 241 -3.35 4.34 -4.98
CA GLY A 241 -3.48 5.27 -6.09
C GLY A 241 -4.88 5.84 -6.23
N ALA A 242 -5.88 4.99 -6.11
CA ALA A 242 -7.29 5.36 -6.24
C ALA A 242 -7.83 6.37 -5.20
N MET A 243 -7.02 6.77 -4.22
CA MET A 243 -7.36 7.86 -3.27
C MET A 243 -7.18 9.24 -3.89
N ILE A 244 -6.47 9.34 -5.01
CA ILE A 244 -6.12 10.58 -5.69
C ILE A 244 -6.78 10.60 -7.08
N ASP A 245 -7.37 11.73 -7.46
CA ASP A 245 -7.65 12.02 -8.85
C ASP A 245 -6.33 12.40 -9.56
N HIS A 246 -5.77 11.47 -10.31
CA HIS A 246 -4.49 11.66 -10.98
C HIS A 246 -4.50 12.76 -12.05
N GLN A 247 -5.65 13.00 -12.69
CA GLN A 247 -5.78 14.09 -13.67
C GLN A 247 -5.79 15.45 -12.97
N ALA A 248 -6.48 15.56 -11.85
CA ALA A 248 -6.46 16.76 -11.03
C ALA A 248 -5.07 17.03 -10.44
N LEU A 249 -4.36 15.97 -9.98
CA LEU A 249 -2.98 16.07 -9.49
C LEU A 249 -2.03 16.55 -10.59
N PHE A 250 -2.12 15.98 -11.79
CA PHE A 250 -1.31 16.43 -12.94
C PHE A 250 -1.53 17.92 -13.22
N THR A 251 -2.79 18.36 -13.26
CA THR A 251 -3.12 19.76 -13.50
C THR A 251 -2.56 20.68 -12.41
N ALA A 252 -2.67 20.29 -11.15
CA ALA A 252 -2.16 21.06 -10.02
C ALA A 252 -0.62 21.18 -10.04
N LEU A 253 0.08 20.09 -10.34
CA LEU A 253 1.55 20.08 -10.44
C LEU A 253 2.06 20.87 -11.64
N GLN A 254 1.39 20.77 -12.80
CA GLN A 254 1.75 21.52 -14.01
C GLN A 254 1.53 23.03 -13.86
N ALA A 255 0.56 23.42 -13.03
CA ALA A 255 0.21 24.82 -12.75
C ALA A 255 0.94 25.39 -11.51
N ASP A 256 1.96 24.69 -10.98
CA ASP A 256 2.71 25.06 -9.77
C ASP A 256 1.79 25.32 -8.53
N GLN A 257 0.62 24.69 -8.49
CA GLN A 257 -0.26 24.69 -7.31
C GLN A 257 0.26 23.80 -6.19
N LEU A 258 1.15 22.86 -6.53
CA LEU A 258 1.91 22.01 -5.60
C LEU A 258 3.38 22.00 -6.00
N ALA A 259 4.28 21.97 -5.03
CA ALA A 259 5.72 21.90 -5.29
C ALA A 259 6.14 20.55 -5.89
N GLY A 260 5.47 19.46 -5.51
CA GLY A 260 5.77 18.15 -6.06
C GLY A 260 4.98 17.01 -5.42
N ALA A 261 5.11 15.80 -6.00
CA ALA A 261 4.49 14.59 -5.50
C ALA A 261 5.43 13.40 -5.51
N GLY A 262 5.39 12.58 -4.45
CA GLY A 262 6.07 11.30 -4.33
C GLY A 262 5.05 10.16 -4.28
N LEU A 263 4.99 9.34 -5.33
CA LEU A 263 3.93 8.36 -5.53
C LEU A 263 4.51 6.96 -5.68
N ASP A 264 4.14 6.06 -4.77
CA ASP A 264 4.50 4.63 -4.83
C ASP A 264 3.36 3.77 -5.39
N VAL A 265 2.16 4.34 -5.53
CA VAL A 265 0.93 3.63 -5.87
C VAL A 265 0.09 4.38 -6.90
N PHE A 266 -0.60 3.62 -7.77
CA PHE A 266 -1.38 4.12 -8.88
C PHE A 266 -2.73 3.38 -9.03
N ASP A 267 -3.58 3.89 -9.90
CA ASP A 267 -4.81 3.21 -10.37
C ASP A 267 -4.99 3.54 -11.86
N PRO A 268 -4.73 2.57 -12.78
CA PRO A 268 -4.31 1.19 -12.54
C PRO A 268 -2.81 1.03 -12.20
N GLU A 269 -2.45 -0.14 -11.68
CA GLU A 269 -1.08 -0.64 -11.54
C GLU A 269 -0.84 -1.85 -12.46
N PRO A 270 0.23 -1.87 -13.28
CA PRO A 270 1.24 -0.82 -13.51
C PRO A 270 0.65 0.45 -14.13
N ILE A 271 1.28 1.61 -13.82
CA ILE A 271 0.94 2.88 -14.46
C ILE A 271 1.13 2.80 -15.99
N PRO A 272 0.20 3.31 -16.83
CA PRO A 272 0.37 3.35 -18.28
C PRO A 272 1.62 4.13 -18.69
N GLN A 273 2.31 3.66 -19.75
CA GLN A 273 3.58 4.29 -20.20
C GLN A 273 3.43 5.72 -20.73
N ASP A 274 2.24 6.08 -21.16
CA ASP A 274 1.86 7.41 -21.65
C ASP A 274 1.21 8.30 -20.58
N HIS A 275 1.22 7.86 -19.32
CA HIS A 275 0.59 8.59 -18.24
C HIS A 275 1.27 9.96 -18.03
N PRO A 276 0.52 11.08 -17.98
CA PRO A 276 1.11 12.44 -18.00
C PRO A 276 2.00 12.76 -16.79
N LEU A 277 1.76 12.16 -15.63
CA LEU A 277 2.62 12.32 -14.45
C LEU A 277 4.07 11.84 -14.67
N LEU A 278 4.32 10.92 -15.61
CA LEU A 278 5.66 10.43 -15.93
C LEU A 278 6.56 11.49 -16.57
N GLY A 279 5.96 12.54 -17.16
CA GLY A 279 6.67 13.64 -17.81
C GLY A 279 7.01 14.81 -16.87
N LEU A 280 6.54 14.81 -15.62
CA LEU A 280 6.75 15.91 -14.71
C LEU A 280 8.05 15.78 -13.91
N PRO A 281 8.93 16.81 -13.90
CA PRO A 281 10.21 16.77 -13.19
C PRO A 281 10.05 16.84 -11.66
N ASN A 282 8.92 17.37 -11.17
CA ASN A 282 8.61 17.50 -9.76
C ASN A 282 7.80 16.32 -9.19
N VAL A 283 7.82 15.17 -9.90
CA VAL A 283 7.17 13.92 -9.45
C VAL A 283 8.21 12.81 -9.33
N ILE A 284 8.23 12.13 -8.19
CA ILE A 284 8.97 10.89 -7.99
C ILE A 284 7.97 9.73 -8.01
N ILE A 285 8.21 8.76 -8.88
CA ILE A 285 7.35 7.58 -9.07
C ILE A 285 8.14 6.32 -8.74
N THR A 286 7.55 5.43 -7.94
CA THR A 286 8.13 4.14 -7.58
C THR A 286 7.08 3.03 -7.76
N PRO A 287 7.51 1.78 -8.08
CA PRO A 287 6.60 0.72 -8.53
C PRO A 287 6.04 -0.12 -7.37
N HIS A 288 5.33 0.50 -6.41
CA HIS A 288 4.70 -0.13 -5.25
C HIS A 288 5.69 -0.93 -4.39
N ILE A 289 6.74 -0.26 -3.95
CA ILE A 289 7.87 -0.87 -3.22
C ILE A 289 7.97 -0.43 -1.76
N ALA A 290 7.00 0.28 -1.21
CA ALA A 290 7.06 0.78 0.16
C ALA A 290 7.29 -0.32 1.21
N SER A 291 6.84 -1.55 0.98
CA SER A 291 7.10 -2.70 1.85
C SER A 291 8.30 -3.56 1.41
N ALA A 292 9.07 -3.17 0.40
CA ALA A 292 10.02 -4.04 -0.31
C ALA A 292 11.40 -4.12 0.35
N SER A 293 11.49 -4.27 1.67
CA SER A 293 12.72 -4.81 2.26
C SER A 293 12.71 -6.33 2.20
N LEU A 294 13.90 -6.95 2.03
CA LEU A 294 14.02 -8.41 1.91
C LEU A 294 13.43 -9.11 3.14
N ASN A 295 13.75 -8.63 4.34
CA ASN A 295 13.26 -9.22 5.58
C ASN A 295 11.74 -9.08 5.72
N THR A 296 11.18 -7.91 5.43
CA THR A 296 9.73 -7.68 5.49
C THR A 296 8.99 -8.57 4.50
N ARG A 297 9.43 -8.64 3.25
CA ARG A 297 8.80 -9.50 2.23
C ARG A 297 8.87 -10.99 2.61
N ARG A 298 9.97 -11.44 3.21
CA ARG A 298 10.07 -12.82 3.72
C ARG A 298 9.13 -13.08 4.88
N MET A 299 8.99 -12.14 5.81
CA MET A 299 8.04 -12.27 6.92
C MET A 299 6.59 -12.25 6.43
N MET A 300 6.25 -11.37 5.47
CA MET A 300 4.94 -11.38 4.81
C MET A 300 4.65 -12.76 4.18
N ALA A 301 5.62 -13.33 3.46
CA ALA A 301 5.46 -14.66 2.85
C ALA A 301 5.23 -15.77 3.90
N LYS A 302 5.96 -15.74 5.04
CA LYS A 302 5.73 -16.66 6.15
C LYS A 302 4.33 -16.53 6.72
N MET A 303 3.88 -15.33 7.06
CA MET A 303 2.52 -15.07 7.57
C MET A 303 1.44 -15.54 6.58
N THR A 304 1.65 -15.32 5.28
CA THR A 304 0.73 -15.80 4.23
C THR A 304 0.66 -17.33 4.20
N ILE A 305 1.81 -18.02 4.32
CA ILE A 305 1.88 -19.48 4.40
C ILE A 305 1.20 -19.98 5.69
N GLU A 306 1.44 -19.36 6.84
CA GLU A 306 0.80 -19.70 8.11
C GLU A 306 -0.74 -19.61 8.01
N ASN A 307 -1.28 -18.53 7.47
CA ASN A 307 -2.72 -18.40 7.20
C ASN A 307 -3.21 -19.53 6.28
N THR A 308 -2.49 -19.80 5.19
CA THR A 308 -2.86 -20.84 4.22
C THR A 308 -2.93 -22.21 4.87
N LEU A 309 -1.90 -22.57 5.64
CA LEU A 309 -1.82 -23.89 6.30
C LEU A 309 -2.88 -24.05 7.41
N ALA A 310 -3.14 -23.01 8.19
CA ALA A 310 -4.21 -23.02 9.19
C ALA A 310 -5.57 -23.25 8.52
N GLY A 311 -5.88 -22.52 7.45
CA GLY A 311 -7.15 -22.68 6.71
C GLY A 311 -7.30 -24.06 6.07
N LEU A 312 -6.22 -24.64 5.53
CA LEU A 312 -6.24 -26.00 4.97
C LEU A 312 -6.51 -27.08 6.04
N ARG A 313 -6.10 -26.84 7.31
CA ARG A 313 -6.40 -27.71 8.44
C ARG A 313 -7.77 -27.46 9.07
N GLY A 314 -8.52 -26.45 8.59
CA GLY A 314 -9.78 -26.03 9.20
C GLY A 314 -9.61 -25.29 10.53
N GLU A 315 -8.42 -24.77 10.79
CA GLU A 315 -8.08 -23.99 11.97
C GLU A 315 -8.37 -22.49 11.74
N ARG A 316 -8.50 -21.74 12.84
CA ARG A 316 -8.61 -20.29 12.76
C ARG A 316 -7.32 -19.67 12.22
N LEU A 317 -7.44 -18.76 11.23
CA LEU A 317 -6.27 -18.07 10.69
C LEU A 317 -5.62 -17.17 11.76
N PRO A 318 -4.29 -17.17 11.88
CA PRO A 318 -3.57 -16.25 12.77
C PRO A 318 -3.87 -14.77 12.47
N TYR A 319 -4.06 -14.46 11.19
CA TYR A 319 -4.29 -13.08 10.72
C TYR A 319 -5.51 -13.05 9.81
N CYS A 320 -6.70 -13.17 10.39
CA CYS A 320 -7.98 -13.23 9.68
C CYS A 320 -8.59 -11.86 9.47
N VAL A 321 -9.00 -11.56 8.23
CA VAL A 321 -9.67 -10.31 7.84
C VAL A 321 -11.17 -10.36 8.17
N ASN A 322 -11.78 -11.54 8.02
CA ASN A 322 -13.21 -11.79 8.20
C ASN A 322 -13.49 -12.86 9.27
N PRO A 323 -13.17 -12.59 10.55
CA PRO A 323 -13.27 -13.57 11.62
C PRO A 323 -14.69 -14.08 11.87
N GLU A 324 -15.70 -13.38 11.39
CA GLU A 324 -17.12 -13.78 11.44
C GLU A 324 -17.41 -15.12 10.73
N VAL A 325 -16.55 -15.58 9.81
CA VAL A 325 -16.67 -16.89 9.15
C VAL A 325 -16.59 -18.07 10.13
N TYR A 326 -16.03 -17.85 11.32
CA TYR A 326 -15.93 -18.89 12.34
C TYR A 326 -17.18 -18.97 13.23
N GLY A 327 -18.23 -18.17 12.94
CA GLY A 327 -19.42 -18.07 13.79
C GLY A 327 -19.05 -17.56 15.19
N HIS A 328 -20.02 -17.60 16.07
CA HIS A 328 -19.77 -17.46 17.52
C HIS A 328 -19.20 -18.79 18.06
N LEU A 329 -18.01 -19.17 17.63
CA LEU A 329 -17.20 -20.12 18.40
C LEU A 329 -16.92 -19.42 19.72
N ASN A 330 -17.69 -19.80 20.75
CA ASN A 330 -17.67 -19.28 22.10
C ASN A 330 -16.25 -18.92 22.56
N ASN A 331 -16.17 -17.76 23.17
CA ASN A 331 -15.01 -17.26 23.91
C ASN A 331 -14.40 -18.29 24.84
#